data_1adf4d76e141710b9cb6eacce3cbad7a
#
_entry.id   1adf4d76e141710b9cb6eacce3cbad7a
#
_cell.length_a   1.000
_cell.length_b   1.000
_cell.length_c   1.000
_cell.angle_alpha   90.00
_cell.angle_beta   90.00
_cell.angle_gamma   90.00
#
_symmetry.space_group_name_H-M   'P 1'
#
loop_
_entity.id
_entity.type
_entity.pdbx_description
1 polymer ?
#
loop_
_entity_poly.entity_id
_entity_poly.type
_entity_poly.pdbx_seq_one_letter_code
_entity_poly.pdbx_strand_id
1 'polypeptide(L)'
;LDLAIENLQTQNNSSSMRVHKDVARALKAEIALFEATWEKYHKAKNDAFYDKTVTDEKIKSYFEQCVAACKDVVDRNVWQIYSTGNKLDDYRKLFQTEDLSSNPEVLWFKHYDGANIGNNVNRYLNQGGGGAGVTRSLVDDYLTIDGKPFTGAQVLAAKRVFGDELKPTLRDPRLSQTVCMPGQV
;
A
#
# COMPACT_ATOMS: atom_id res chain seq x y z
N LEU A 1 12.65 -14.95 9.08
CA LEU A 1 12.87 -13.49 9.07
C LEU A 1 13.60 -13.01 10.33
N ASP A 2 13.42 -13.63 11.50
CA ASP A 2 14.09 -13.21 12.74
C ASP A 2 15.61 -13.24 12.61
N LEU A 3 16.15 -14.32 12.08
CA LEU A 3 17.58 -14.42 11.78
C LEU A 3 18.07 -13.32 10.81
N ALA A 4 17.27 -12.92 9.84
CA ALA A 4 17.60 -11.81 8.95
C ALA A 4 17.60 -10.48 9.72
N ILE A 5 16.60 -10.25 10.58
CA ILE A 5 16.53 -9.04 11.42
C ILE A 5 17.73 -8.95 12.38
N GLU A 6 18.20 -10.06 12.92
CA GLU A 6 19.38 -10.09 13.79
C GLU A 6 20.66 -9.68 13.04
N ASN A 7 20.83 -10.18 11.81
CA ASN A 7 22.11 -10.09 11.08
C ASN A 7 22.19 -8.93 10.07
N LEU A 8 21.07 -8.36 9.64
CA LEU A 8 21.09 -7.20 8.73
C LEU A 8 21.57 -5.93 9.44
N GLN A 9 22.07 -5.00 8.65
CA GLN A 9 22.48 -3.69 9.15
C GLN A 9 21.26 -2.82 9.50
N THR A 10 21.42 -1.95 10.48
CA THR A 10 20.45 -0.89 10.75
C THR A 10 20.73 0.30 9.84
N GLN A 11 19.69 0.87 9.23
CA GLN A 11 19.78 2.08 8.40
C GLN A 11 18.74 3.10 8.86
N ASN A 12 19.00 4.37 8.55
CA ASN A 12 18.13 5.49 8.90
C ASN A 12 17.61 6.23 7.66
N ASN A 13 17.88 5.72 6.48
CA ASN A 13 17.36 6.17 5.19
C ASN A 13 17.49 5.05 4.16
N SER A 14 16.94 5.25 2.98
CA SER A 14 16.97 4.30 1.86
C SER A 14 18.12 4.52 0.87
N SER A 15 19.05 5.42 1.14
CA SER A 15 20.09 5.84 0.20
C SER A 15 20.99 4.72 -0.31
N SER A 16 21.22 3.67 0.48
CA SER A 16 22.04 2.52 0.08
C SER A 16 21.34 1.57 -0.89
N MET A 17 20.02 1.66 -1.04
CA MET A 17 19.18 0.71 -1.81
C MET A 17 19.36 -0.76 -1.41
N ARG A 18 19.93 -1.01 -0.24
CA ARG A 18 20.15 -2.37 0.29
C ARG A 18 19.08 -2.73 1.32
N VAL A 19 18.73 -4.00 1.35
CA VAL A 19 17.85 -4.54 2.39
C VAL A 19 18.49 -4.35 3.75
N HIS A 20 17.73 -3.85 4.71
CA HIS A 20 18.16 -3.57 6.09
C HIS A 20 17.11 -4.06 7.10
N LYS A 21 17.38 -3.93 8.38
CA LYS A 21 16.52 -4.48 9.45
C LYS A 21 15.06 -4.07 9.34
N ASP A 22 14.77 -2.81 9.04
CA ASP A 22 13.39 -2.33 9.00
C ASP A 22 12.63 -2.85 7.77
N VAL A 23 13.32 -3.07 6.64
CA VAL A 23 12.73 -3.77 5.49
C VAL A 23 12.34 -5.20 5.87
N ALA A 24 13.22 -5.92 6.58
CA ALA A 24 12.93 -7.28 7.04
C ALA A 24 11.78 -7.31 8.08
N ARG A 25 11.69 -6.30 8.96
CA ARG A 25 10.57 -6.14 9.91
C ARG A 25 9.26 -5.87 9.19
N ALA A 26 9.25 -4.95 8.22
CA ALA A 26 8.07 -4.64 7.42
C ALA A 26 7.57 -5.88 6.66
N LEU A 27 8.48 -6.63 6.03
CA LEU A 27 8.14 -7.88 5.36
C LEU A 27 7.62 -8.94 6.35
N LYS A 28 8.19 -9.03 7.55
CA LYS A 28 7.69 -9.93 8.60
C LYS A 28 6.27 -9.55 9.00
N ALA A 29 5.99 -8.26 9.17
CA ALA A 29 4.65 -7.77 9.49
C ALA A 29 3.63 -8.14 8.41
N GLU A 30 3.97 -7.93 7.15
CA GLU A 30 3.12 -8.25 6.00
C GLU A 30 2.81 -9.74 5.91
N ILE A 31 3.83 -10.60 6.00
CA ILE A 31 3.66 -12.05 5.95
C ILE A 31 2.84 -12.55 7.15
N ALA A 32 3.12 -12.05 8.35
CA ALA A 32 2.38 -12.44 9.55
C ALA A 32 0.91 -12.01 9.48
N LEU A 33 0.62 -10.83 8.96
CA LEU A 33 -0.75 -10.35 8.73
C LEU A 33 -1.48 -11.21 7.69
N PHE A 34 -0.81 -11.50 6.58
CA PHE A 34 -1.37 -12.35 5.53
C PHE A 34 -1.76 -13.72 6.09
N GLU A 35 -0.82 -14.38 6.77
CA GLU A 35 -1.05 -15.71 7.34
C GLU A 35 -2.16 -15.71 8.39
N ALA A 36 -2.15 -14.72 9.30
CA ALA A 36 -3.19 -14.59 10.31
C ALA A 36 -4.59 -14.41 9.71
N THR A 37 -4.70 -13.58 8.67
CA THR A 37 -5.99 -13.31 8.00
C THR A 37 -6.40 -14.49 7.13
N TRP A 38 -5.48 -15.13 6.43
CA TRP A 38 -5.73 -16.33 5.65
C TRP A 38 -6.36 -17.43 6.51
N GLU A 39 -5.68 -17.82 7.57
CA GLU A 39 -6.15 -18.88 8.46
C GLU A 39 -7.47 -18.53 9.15
N LYS A 40 -7.61 -17.28 9.62
CA LYS A 40 -8.85 -16.80 10.25
C LYS A 40 -10.07 -16.92 9.33
N TYR A 41 -9.93 -16.47 8.08
CA TYR A 41 -11.08 -16.42 7.18
C TYR A 41 -11.39 -17.78 6.55
N HIS A 42 -10.38 -18.60 6.23
CA HIS A 42 -10.61 -19.97 5.74
C HIS A 42 -11.17 -20.89 6.82
N LYS A 43 -10.74 -20.70 8.09
CA LYS A 43 -11.36 -21.38 9.23
C LYS A 43 -12.83 -21.00 9.37
N ALA A 44 -13.17 -19.71 9.31
CA ALA A 44 -14.55 -19.24 9.42
C ALA A 44 -15.44 -19.77 8.28
N LYS A 45 -14.91 -19.94 7.07
CA LYS A 45 -15.62 -20.49 5.92
C LYS A 45 -15.64 -22.01 5.92
N ASN A 46 -14.75 -22.67 6.64
CA ASN A 46 -14.51 -24.12 6.62
C ASN A 46 -14.34 -24.66 5.18
N ASP A 47 -13.59 -23.94 4.35
CA ASP A 47 -13.34 -24.30 2.96
C ASP A 47 -12.10 -25.19 2.79
N ALA A 48 -11.76 -25.52 1.53
CA ALA A 48 -10.67 -26.43 1.19
C ALA A 48 -9.26 -25.90 1.56
N PHE A 49 -9.13 -24.62 1.85
CA PHE A 49 -7.87 -23.98 2.22
C PHE A 49 -7.69 -23.87 3.75
N TYR A 50 -8.68 -24.30 4.53
CA TYR A 50 -8.59 -24.32 5.98
C TYR A 50 -7.67 -25.44 6.46
N ASP A 51 -6.55 -25.08 7.09
CA ASP A 51 -5.70 -26.03 7.79
C ASP A 51 -6.23 -26.30 9.21
N LYS A 52 -6.82 -27.49 9.39
CA LYS A 52 -7.42 -27.92 10.68
C LYS A 52 -6.39 -28.08 11.82
N THR A 53 -5.11 -28.07 11.51
CA THR A 53 -4.03 -28.15 12.52
C THR A 53 -3.70 -26.77 13.13
N VAL A 54 -4.15 -25.66 12.50
CA VAL A 54 -3.91 -24.30 12.98
C VAL A 54 -4.95 -23.91 14.03
N THR A 55 -4.48 -23.68 15.26
CA THR A 55 -5.33 -23.28 16.40
C THR A 55 -5.59 -21.76 16.42
N ASP A 56 -6.60 -21.35 17.20
CA ASP A 56 -6.91 -19.91 17.39
C ASP A 56 -5.74 -19.18 18.08
N GLU A 57 -5.03 -19.83 18.99
CA GLU A 57 -3.83 -19.30 19.62
C GLU A 57 -2.72 -19.09 18.59
N LYS A 58 -2.60 -19.96 17.60
CA LYS A 58 -1.61 -19.80 16.52
C LYS A 58 -1.97 -18.61 15.63
N ILE A 59 -3.24 -18.46 15.25
CA ILE A 59 -3.74 -17.30 14.49
C ILE A 59 -3.45 -15.99 15.27
N LYS A 60 -3.78 -15.99 16.57
CA LYS A 60 -3.50 -14.84 17.46
C LYS A 60 -1.99 -14.54 17.50
N SER A 61 -1.14 -15.55 17.62
CA SER A 61 0.32 -15.40 17.62
C SER A 61 0.83 -14.73 16.34
N TYR A 62 0.25 -15.00 15.17
CA TYR A 62 0.60 -14.33 13.92
C TYR A 62 0.22 -12.84 13.94
N PHE A 63 -0.98 -12.49 14.45
CA PHE A 63 -1.34 -11.07 14.63
C PHE A 63 -0.40 -10.35 15.60
N GLU A 64 -0.03 -10.98 16.71
CA GLU A 64 0.91 -10.43 17.68
C GLU A 64 2.30 -10.20 17.08
N GLN A 65 2.78 -11.12 16.24
CA GLN A 65 4.04 -10.94 15.50
C GLN A 65 3.96 -9.79 14.50
N CYS A 66 2.84 -9.63 13.81
CA CYS A 66 2.61 -8.46 12.93
C CYS A 66 2.71 -7.16 13.72
N VAL A 67 1.96 -7.05 14.81
CA VAL A 67 1.94 -5.85 15.67
C VAL A 67 3.34 -5.54 16.21
N ALA A 68 4.05 -6.55 16.73
CA ALA A 68 5.40 -6.36 17.26
C ALA A 68 6.37 -5.86 16.18
N ALA A 69 6.34 -6.47 15.00
CA ALA A 69 7.23 -6.07 13.89
C ALA A 69 6.93 -4.65 13.38
N CYS A 70 5.64 -4.26 13.29
CA CYS A 70 5.26 -2.88 12.97
C CYS A 70 5.74 -1.90 14.04
N LYS A 71 5.50 -2.24 15.32
CA LYS A 71 5.87 -1.40 16.46
C LYS A 71 7.38 -1.16 16.49
N ASP A 72 8.18 -2.19 16.24
CA ASP A 72 9.64 -2.07 16.19
C ASP A 72 10.13 -1.04 15.15
N VAL A 73 9.43 -0.88 14.02
CA VAL A 73 9.76 0.11 13.00
C VAL A 73 9.29 1.50 13.42
N VAL A 74 8.05 1.62 13.91
CA VAL A 74 7.44 2.90 14.31
C VAL A 74 8.16 3.53 15.48
N ASP A 75 8.49 2.75 16.53
CA ASP A 75 9.13 3.24 17.75
C ASP A 75 10.54 3.77 17.51
N ARG A 76 11.20 3.38 16.42
CA ARG A 76 12.48 3.98 16.03
C ARG A 76 12.34 5.46 15.62
N ASN A 77 11.16 5.90 15.23
CA ASN A 77 10.87 7.28 14.82
C ASN A 77 11.84 7.84 13.75
N VAL A 78 12.27 6.97 12.85
CA VAL A 78 13.19 7.29 11.73
C VAL A 78 12.41 7.57 10.46
N TRP A 79 11.39 6.74 10.22
CA TRP A 79 10.55 6.80 9.03
C TRP A 79 9.33 7.67 9.29
N GLN A 80 8.95 8.48 8.31
CA GLN A 80 7.84 9.41 8.41
C GLN A 80 7.02 9.39 7.12
N ILE A 81 5.73 9.61 7.22
CA ILE A 81 4.89 9.76 6.04
C ILE A 81 5.37 10.96 5.23
N TYR A 82 5.57 10.77 3.94
CA TYR A 82 5.96 11.85 3.03
C TYR A 82 4.86 12.89 2.95
N SER A 83 5.22 14.14 3.22
CA SER A 83 4.31 15.26 3.08
C SER A 83 5.07 16.56 2.82
N THR A 84 4.60 17.32 1.84
CA THR A 84 4.99 18.71 1.60
C THR A 84 3.95 19.69 2.15
N GLY A 85 2.88 19.18 2.78
CA GLY A 85 1.71 19.94 3.21
C GLY A 85 0.63 20.07 2.12
N ASN A 86 0.88 19.57 0.92
CA ASN A 86 -0.09 19.58 -0.18
C ASN A 86 -0.81 18.23 -0.33
N LYS A 87 -1.84 18.02 0.46
CA LYS A 87 -2.63 16.77 0.47
C LYS A 87 -3.28 16.41 -0.89
N LEU A 88 -3.37 17.36 -1.82
CA LEU A 88 -3.95 17.14 -3.15
C LEU A 88 -2.93 16.59 -4.16
N ASP A 89 -1.65 16.49 -3.78
CA ASP A 89 -0.57 16.12 -4.70
C ASP A 89 0.50 15.20 -4.07
N ASP A 90 0.66 15.24 -2.75
CA ASP A 90 1.75 14.53 -2.06
C ASP A 90 1.75 13.02 -2.32
N TYR A 91 0.57 12.39 -2.32
CA TYR A 91 0.46 10.96 -2.58
C TYR A 91 0.91 10.59 -4.00
N ARG A 92 0.52 11.40 -5.00
CA ARG A 92 0.98 11.20 -6.38
C ARG A 92 2.48 11.41 -6.50
N LYS A 93 3.02 12.46 -5.89
CA LYS A 93 4.46 12.77 -5.90
C LYS A 93 5.31 11.66 -5.31
N LEU A 94 4.83 11.00 -4.26
CA LEU A 94 5.53 9.85 -3.67
C LEU A 94 5.88 8.79 -4.72
N PHE A 95 4.95 8.50 -5.66
CA PHE A 95 5.14 7.49 -6.71
C PHE A 95 5.76 8.04 -8.00
N GLN A 96 5.83 9.36 -8.17
CA GLN A 96 6.41 10.01 -9.35
C GLN A 96 7.86 10.46 -9.11
N THR A 97 8.34 10.44 -7.87
CA THR A 97 9.71 10.83 -7.54
C THR A 97 10.70 9.82 -8.13
N GLU A 98 11.61 10.32 -8.96
CA GLU A 98 12.60 9.49 -9.65
C GLU A 98 13.67 8.95 -8.69
N ASP A 99 14.17 9.81 -7.80
CA ASP A 99 15.13 9.43 -6.77
C ASP A 99 14.46 9.41 -5.38
N LEU A 100 14.26 8.22 -4.86
CA LEU A 100 13.64 7.98 -3.56
C LEU A 100 14.64 7.87 -2.40
N SER A 101 15.94 8.07 -2.65
CA SER A 101 17.01 7.87 -1.66
C SER A 101 16.91 8.77 -0.43
N SER A 102 16.28 9.94 -0.57
CA SER A 102 16.06 10.91 0.51
C SER A 102 14.60 10.96 1.00
N ASN A 103 13.72 10.13 0.43
CA ASN A 103 12.31 10.15 0.82
C ASN A 103 12.11 9.48 2.19
N PRO A 104 11.55 10.19 3.19
CA PRO A 104 11.43 9.68 4.55
C PRO A 104 10.42 8.53 4.72
N GLU A 105 9.53 8.31 3.77
CA GLU A 105 8.54 7.22 3.82
C GLU A 105 9.07 5.92 3.24
N VAL A 106 10.08 5.99 2.37
CA VAL A 106 10.56 4.85 1.60
C VAL A 106 11.64 4.09 2.37
N LEU A 107 11.31 2.89 2.82
CA LEU A 107 12.26 2.01 3.50
C LEU A 107 13.28 1.40 2.52
N TRP A 108 12.78 1.00 1.36
CA TRP A 108 13.62 0.37 0.32
C TRP A 108 12.97 0.53 -1.05
N PHE A 109 13.79 0.74 -2.07
CA PHE A 109 13.32 0.84 -3.45
C PHE A 109 14.32 0.23 -4.42
N LYS A 110 13.82 -0.11 -5.60
CA LYS A 110 14.65 -0.48 -6.75
C LYS A 110 14.74 0.72 -7.67
N HIS A 111 15.94 1.20 -7.89
CA HIS A 111 16.18 2.27 -8.85
C HIS A 111 16.06 1.75 -10.28
N TYR A 112 15.19 2.37 -11.06
CA TYR A 112 15.06 2.13 -12.48
C TYR A 112 15.69 3.29 -13.23
N ASP A 113 16.55 2.97 -14.16
CA ASP A 113 17.30 3.93 -14.97
C ASP A 113 17.20 3.48 -16.42
N GLY A 114 16.77 4.38 -17.30
CA GLY A 114 16.48 4.06 -18.69
C GLY A 114 17.67 3.56 -19.50
N ALA A 115 18.90 3.79 -19.03
CA ALA A 115 20.12 3.33 -19.69
C ALA A 115 20.49 1.89 -19.31
N ASN A 116 20.22 1.48 -18.05
CA ASN A 116 20.72 0.21 -17.50
C ASN A 116 19.60 -0.76 -17.13
N ILE A 117 18.55 -0.28 -16.45
CA ILE A 117 17.47 -1.11 -15.94
C ILE A 117 16.14 -0.43 -16.22
N GLY A 118 15.49 -0.82 -17.31
CA GLY A 118 14.15 -0.34 -17.67
C GLY A 118 13.02 -1.23 -17.13
N ASN A 119 11.80 -0.71 -17.26
CA ASN A 119 10.57 -1.49 -17.06
C ASN A 119 9.50 -1.08 -18.09
N ASN A 120 8.52 -1.94 -18.31
CA ASN A 120 7.44 -1.72 -19.27
C ASN A 120 6.13 -1.22 -18.63
N VAL A 121 6.12 -0.89 -17.33
CA VAL A 121 4.89 -0.53 -16.61
C VAL A 121 4.22 0.69 -17.25
N ASN A 122 4.99 1.74 -17.54
CA ASN A 122 4.47 2.94 -18.20
C ASN A 122 3.81 2.65 -19.55
N ARG A 123 4.41 1.76 -20.34
CA ARG A 123 3.85 1.36 -21.62
C ARG A 123 2.50 0.65 -21.45
N TYR A 124 2.39 -0.28 -20.51
CA TYR A 124 1.15 -1.00 -20.24
C TYR A 124 0.05 -0.08 -19.73
N LEU A 125 0.37 0.87 -18.85
CA LEU A 125 -0.60 1.81 -18.30
C LEU A 125 -1.06 2.86 -19.31
N ASN A 126 -0.13 3.43 -20.10
CA ASN A 126 -0.44 4.52 -21.03
C ASN A 126 -1.02 4.07 -22.37
N GLN A 127 -0.70 2.86 -22.83
CA GLN A 127 -1.11 2.36 -24.15
C GLN A 127 -2.25 1.36 -24.06
N GLY A 128 -2.92 1.22 -22.92
CA GLY A 128 -4.05 0.30 -22.74
C GLY A 128 -3.66 -1.17 -22.92
N GLY A 129 -2.37 -1.51 -22.80
CA GLY A 129 -1.88 -2.87 -22.95
C GLY A 129 -2.46 -3.80 -21.88
N GLY A 130 -3.20 -4.82 -22.32
CA GLY A 130 -3.74 -5.85 -21.42
C GLY A 130 -4.94 -5.44 -20.58
N GLY A 131 -5.57 -4.28 -20.83
CA GLY A 131 -6.74 -3.85 -20.06
C GLY A 131 -6.43 -3.52 -18.60
N ALA A 132 -5.20 -3.09 -18.31
CA ALA A 132 -4.79 -2.69 -16.97
C ALA A 132 -5.61 -1.50 -16.47
N GLY A 133 -6.11 -1.60 -15.24
CA GLY A 133 -6.92 -0.55 -14.62
C GLY A 133 -7.24 -0.88 -13.17
N VAL A 134 -7.87 0.06 -12.49
CA VAL A 134 -8.33 -0.14 -11.11
C VAL A 134 -9.69 -0.84 -11.08
N THR A 135 -9.92 -1.67 -10.07
CA THR A 135 -11.22 -2.32 -9.87
C THR A 135 -12.24 -1.32 -9.35
N ARG A 136 -13.51 -1.57 -9.64
CA ARG A 136 -14.62 -0.79 -9.06
C ARG A 136 -14.60 -0.86 -7.52
N SER A 137 -14.31 -2.02 -6.96
CA SER A 137 -14.21 -2.20 -5.51
C SER A 137 -13.17 -1.27 -4.90
N LEU A 138 -11.98 -1.15 -5.50
CA LEU A 138 -10.96 -0.22 -5.01
C LEU A 138 -11.45 1.23 -5.01
N VAL A 139 -12.18 1.65 -6.05
CA VAL A 139 -12.76 3.01 -6.10
C VAL A 139 -13.81 3.21 -5.01
N ASP A 140 -14.63 2.20 -4.75
CA ASP A 140 -15.68 2.27 -3.72
C ASP A 140 -15.11 2.28 -2.29
N ASP A 141 -13.96 1.67 -2.05
CA ASP A 141 -13.28 1.60 -0.75
C ASP A 141 -12.69 2.94 -0.29
N TYR A 142 -12.41 3.87 -1.19
CA TYR A 142 -11.99 5.20 -0.80
C TYR A 142 -13.12 5.92 -0.05
N LEU A 143 -12.78 6.59 1.03
CA LEU A 143 -13.74 7.31 1.88
C LEU A 143 -14.23 8.60 1.19
N THR A 144 -15.29 9.16 1.72
CA THR A 144 -15.69 10.55 1.43
C THR A 144 -14.71 11.53 2.05
N ILE A 145 -14.76 12.81 1.66
CA ILE A 145 -13.86 13.85 2.19
C ILE A 145 -13.97 14.03 3.71
N ASP A 146 -15.12 13.69 4.29
CA ASP A 146 -15.37 13.72 5.74
C ASP A 146 -15.06 12.39 6.44
N GLY A 147 -14.37 11.45 5.76
CA GLY A 147 -13.86 10.22 6.33
C GLY A 147 -14.91 9.10 6.51
N LYS A 148 -16.07 9.20 5.85
CA LYS A 148 -17.13 8.18 5.94
C LYS A 148 -17.09 7.24 4.75
N PRO A 149 -17.59 5.99 4.89
CA PRO A 149 -17.77 5.09 3.77
C PRO A 149 -18.64 5.71 2.67
N PHE A 150 -18.26 5.47 1.42
CA PHE A 150 -19.04 5.90 0.25
C PHE A 150 -20.19 4.93 0.04
N THR A 151 -21.41 5.33 0.43
CA THR A 151 -22.57 4.46 0.51
C THR A 151 -23.26 4.24 -0.83
N GLY A 152 -24.12 3.21 -0.92
CA GLY A 152 -24.84 2.83 -2.14
C GLY A 152 -25.67 3.95 -2.78
N ALA A 153 -26.30 4.84 -1.99
CA ALA A 153 -27.04 5.99 -2.51
C ALA A 153 -26.13 7.02 -3.18
N GLN A 154 -24.96 7.28 -2.58
CA GLN A 154 -23.94 8.17 -3.15
C GLN A 154 -23.34 7.56 -4.41
N VAL A 155 -23.06 6.24 -4.42
CA VAL A 155 -22.60 5.50 -5.60
C VAL A 155 -23.59 5.63 -6.74
N LEU A 156 -24.89 5.49 -6.47
CA LEU A 156 -25.93 5.59 -7.49
C LEU A 156 -26.05 7.02 -8.06
N ALA A 157 -25.94 8.02 -7.21
CA ALA A 157 -25.96 9.43 -7.63
C ALA A 157 -24.71 9.78 -8.46
N ALA A 158 -23.53 9.34 -8.05
CA ALA A 158 -22.27 9.59 -8.73
C ALA A 158 -22.17 8.89 -10.11
N LYS A 159 -22.76 7.71 -10.27
CA LYS A 159 -22.79 6.99 -11.56
C LYS A 159 -23.49 7.73 -12.68
N ARG A 160 -24.34 8.72 -12.37
CA ARG A 160 -25.06 9.51 -13.36
C ARG A 160 -24.23 10.65 -13.93
N VAL A 161 -23.15 11.04 -13.27
CA VAL A 161 -22.25 12.12 -13.69
C VAL A 161 -20.84 11.56 -13.75
N PHE A 162 -20.35 11.35 -14.96
CA PHE A 162 -19.03 10.77 -15.20
C PHE A 162 -17.92 11.62 -14.54
N GLY A 163 -17.16 10.98 -13.70
CA GLY A 163 -16.03 11.62 -13.00
C GLY A 163 -16.37 12.37 -11.70
N ASP A 164 -17.66 12.66 -11.42
CA ASP A 164 -18.02 13.35 -10.17
C ASP A 164 -17.65 12.54 -8.93
N GLU A 165 -17.77 11.22 -9.00
CA GLU A 165 -17.40 10.33 -7.91
C GLU A 165 -15.91 10.33 -7.57
N LEU A 166 -15.06 10.86 -8.44
CA LEU A 166 -13.59 10.94 -8.25
C LEU A 166 -13.14 12.31 -7.73
N LYS A 167 -14.04 13.29 -7.64
CA LYS A 167 -13.69 14.66 -7.26
C LYS A 167 -13.09 14.72 -5.86
N PRO A 168 -11.93 15.38 -5.67
CA PRO A 168 -11.28 15.51 -4.37
C PRO A 168 -12.06 16.36 -3.37
N THR A 169 -13.11 17.07 -3.84
CA THR A 169 -14.06 17.80 -2.99
C THR A 169 -15.13 16.90 -2.37
N LEU A 170 -15.31 15.71 -2.90
CA LEU A 170 -16.30 14.72 -2.44
C LEU A 170 -15.67 13.50 -1.80
N ARG A 171 -14.49 13.11 -2.27
CA ARG A 171 -13.79 11.89 -1.91
C ARG A 171 -12.41 12.19 -1.30
N ASP A 172 -11.84 11.19 -0.67
CA ASP A 172 -10.44 11.22 -0.25
C ASP A 172 -9.57 11.70 -1.42
N PRO A 173 -8.76 12.74 -1.26
CA PRO A 173 -7.95 13.31 -2.33
C PRO A 173 -7.00 12.32 -3.01
N ARG A 174 -6.63 11.23 -2.32
CA ARG A 174 -5.77 10.18 -2.89
C ARG A 174 -6.43 9.42 -4.03
N LEU A 175 -7.78 9.34 -4.07
CA LEU A 175 -8.50 8.72 -5.17
C LEU A 175 -8.18 9.41 -6.50
N SER A 176 -8.28 10.75 -6.56
CA SER A 176 -7.98 11.52 -7.77
C SER A 176 -6.49 11.56 -8.14
N GLN A 177 -5.63 11.18 -7.20
CA GLN A 177 -4.19 11.01 -7.42
C GLN A 177 -3.83 9.59 -7.90
N THR A 178 -4.74 8.62 -7.73
CA THR A 178 -4.57 7.24 -8.17
C THR A 178 -5.25 6.98 -9.52
N VAL A 179 -6.45 7.58 -9.72
CA VAL A 179 -7.28 7.38 -10.90
C VAL A 179 -7.36 8.67 -11.69
N CYS A 180 -6.93 8.63 -12.95
CA CYS A 180 -7.01 9.79 -13.84
C CYS A 180 -8.49 10.13 -14.15
N MET A 181 -8.84 11.39 -13.98
CA MET A 181 -10.16 11.90 -14.32
C MET A 181 -10.18 12.49 -15.75
N PRO A 182 -11.33 12.46 -16.44
CA PRO A 182 -11.49 13.18 -17.70
C PRO A 182 -11.19 14.66 -17.56
N GLY A 183 -10.36 15.19 -18.46
CA GLY A 183 -9.94 16.59 -18.42
C GLY A 183 -8.79 16.90 -17.44
N GLN A 184 -8.26 15.92 -16.75
CA GLN A 184 -7.04 16.05 -15.96
C GLN A 184 -5.83 15.89 -16.91
N VAL A 185 -4.95 16.89 -16.93
CA VAL A 185 -3.73 16.94 -17.78
C VAL A 185 -2.51 16.76 -16.90
#